data_b3425c63639833978343a87cba04414a
#
_entry.id   b3425c63639833978343a87cba04414a
#
_cell.length_a   1.000
_cell.length_b   1.000
_cell.length_c   1.000
_cell.angle_alpha   90.00
_cell.angle_beta   90.00
_cell.angle_gamma   90.00
#
_symmetry.space_group_name_H-M   'P 1'
#
loop_
_entity.id
_entity.type
_entity.pdbx_description
1 polymer ?
#
loop_
_entity_poly.entity_id
_entity_poly.type
_entity_poly.pdbx_seq_one_letter_code
_entity_poly.pdbx_strand_id
1 'polypeptide(L)'
;MEKQEKNTASPYELDGRPPLKVAIPLGLQHVLAMFVGNLTPLLIITAACGIEAGGDLQVALLQNAMLIAGIVTLVQVFTIGPVGGKLPIVMGTSSGFIGVCQSVAGVMGNGVVAYGSIMAACFIGGLFETVLGSFLKPLRKFFPSVVTGTVVLSIGLSLIGVGISSFGGGSSAKDYGSLENLFVGFVVLIVIIVLKH
;
A
#
# COMPACT_ATOMS: atom_id res chain seq x y z
N MET A 1 39.83 30.22 4.82
CA MET A 1 38.39 30.61 4.72
C MET A 1 37.67 29.63 3.86
N GLU A 2 37.40 28.43 4.38
CA GLU A 2 36.79 27.33 3.62
C GLU A 2 36.02 26.44 4.60
N LYS A 3 34.92 26.99 5.06
CA LYS A 3 34.08 26.32 6.09
C LYS A 3 32.59 26.65 5.98
N GLN A 4 32.00 26.66 4.78
CA GLN A 4 30.55 26.88 4.69
C GLN A 4 29.86 26.26 3.48
N GLU A 5 30.38 25.19 2.87
CA GLU A 5 29.67 24.46 1.82
C GLU A 5 29.24 23.02 2.21
N LYS A 6 28.85 22.84 3.45
CA LYS A 6 28.52 21.50 3.96
C LYS A 6 27.07 21.34 4.40
N ASN A 7 26.09 22.00 3.81
CA ASN A 7 24.71 21.81 4.25
C ASN A 7 23.61 22.11 3.21
N THR A 8 23.86 21.82 1.95
CA THR A 8 22.77 21.76 0.96
C THR A 8 22.75 20.40 0.28
N ALA A 9 22.82 19.33 1.07
CA ALA A 9 22.50 18.01 0.56
C ALA A 9 21.04 18.05 0.10
N SER A 10 20.81 17.76 -1.18
CA SER A 10 19.48 17.67 -1.73
C SER A 10 18.64 16.70 -0.89
N PRO A 11 17.39 17.02 -0.54
CA PRO A 11 16.52 16.09 0.19
C PRO A 11 16.30 14.77 -0.54
N TYR A 12 16.74 14.67 -1.79
CA TYR A 12 16.63 13.49 -2.65
C TYR A 12 17.91 12.65 -2.72
N GLU A 13 18.97 13.05 -2.00
CA GLU A 13 20.19 12.24 -1.88
C GLU A 13 20.03 11.20 -0.77
N LEU A 14 20.54 9.97 -1.03
CA LEU A 14 20.41 8.83 -0.11
C LEU A 14 21.00 9.11 1.29
N ASP A 15 22.13 9.80 1.34
CA ASP A 15 22.82 10.20 2.58
C ASP A 15 22.57 11.67 2.94
N GLY A 16 21.64 12.33 2.24
CA GLY A 16 21.28 13.73 2.44
C GLY A 16 20.62 13.93 3.82
N ARG A 17 21.02 15.00 4.50
CA ARG A 17 20.39 15.41 5.77
C ARG A 17 19.75 16.78 5.58
N PRO A 18 18.52 16.84 5.07
CA PRO A 18 17.83 18.11 4.90
C PRO A 18 17.59 18.78 6.25
N PRO A 19 17.54 20.11 6.30
CA PRO A 19 17.19 20.82 7.52
C PRO A 19 15.79 20.47 7.98
N LEU A 20 15.54 20.45 9.29
CA LEU A 20 14.24 20.06 9.88
C LEU A 20 13.06 20.83 9.30
N LYS A 21 13.24 22.10 8.93
CA LYS A 21 12.21 22.94 8.30
C LYS A 21 11.71 22.36 6.95
N VAL A 22 12.54 21.61 6.26
CA VAL A 22 12.21 20.93 4.99
C VAL A 22 11.78 19.49 5.25
N ALA A 23 12.48 18.79 6.16
CA ALA A 23 12.21 17.40 6.47
C ALA A 23 10.83 17.17 7.10
N ILE A 24 10.38 18.07 8.01
CA ILE A 24 9.10 17.92 8.70
C ILE A 24 7.91 18.02 7.72
N PRO A 25 7.78 19.07 6.88
CA PRO A 25 6.70 19.14 5.90
C PRO A 25 6.69 17.98 4.91
N LEU A 26 7.86 17.58 4.40
CA LEU A 26 7.97 16.44 3.48
C LEU A 26 7.58 15.12 4.16
N GLY A 27 8.01 14.91 5.41
CA GLY A 27 7.62 13.75 6.20
C GLY A 27 6.12 13.71 6.47
N LEU A 28 5.51 14.84 6.83
CA LEU A 28 4.08 14.95 7.06
C LEU A 28 3.28 14.65 5.78
N GLN A 29 3.70 15.24 4.64
CA GLN A 29 3.11 14.96 3.33
C GLN A 29 3.16 13.47 3.00
N HIS A 30 4.31 12.82 3.28
CA HIS A 30 4.49 11.39 3.04
C HIS A 30 3.56 10.53 3.90
N VAL A 31 3.43 10.86 5.20
CA VAL A 31 2.51 10.19 6.11
C VAL A 31 1.06 10.35 5.66
N LEU A 32 0.64 11.55 5.26
CA LEU A 32 -0.73 11.79 4.78
C LEU A 32 -1.04 11.01 3.49
N ALA A 33 -0.11 10.99 2.54
CA ALA A 33 -0.27 10.22 1.31
C ALA A 33 -0.38 8.71 1.57
N MET A 34 0.45 8.21 2.48
CA MET A 34 0.50 6.81 2.87
C MET A 34 -0.72 6.35 3.67
N PHE A 35 -1.28 7.22 4.49
CA PHE A 35 -2.42 6.90 5.33
C PHE A 35 -3.58 6.35 4.49
N VAL A 36 -3.97 7.07 3.45
CA VAL A 36 -5.03 6.65 2.52
C VAL A 36 -4.62 5.39 1.75
N GLY A 37 -3.38 5.34 1.26
CA GLY A 37 -2.85 4.20 0.51
C GLY A 37 -2.87 2.89 1.29
N ASN A 38 -2.64 2.92 2.60
CA ASN A 38 -2.70 1.75 3.46
C ASN A 38 -4.12 1.34 3.85
N LEU A 39 -5.00 2.30 4.10
CA LEU A 39 -6.36 2.02 4.53
C LEU A 39 -7.22 1.45 3.41
N THR A 40 -7.08 1.96 2.19
CA THR A 40 -7.92 1.57 1.05
C THR A 40 -7.92 0.06 0.77
N PRO A 41 -6.78 -0.64 0.64
CA PRO A 41 -6.79 -2.08 0.42
C PRO A 41 -7.48 -2.84 1.54
N LEU A 42 -7.28 -2.43 2.78
CA LEU A 42 -7.85 -3.11 3.93
C LEU A 42 -9.36 -2.91 4.03
N LEU A 43 -9.85 -1.70 3.72
CA LEU A 43 -11.30 -1.44 3.63
C LEU A 43 -11.96 -2.31 2.56
N ILE A 44 -11.32 -2.49 1.41
CA ILE A 44 -11.83 -3.33 0.33
C ILE A 44 -11.84 -4.80 0.75
N ILE A 45 -10.79 -5.28 1.40
CA ILE A 45 -10.68 -6.67 1.86
C ILE A 45 -11.70 -6.95 2.97
N THR A 46 -11.84 -6.07 3.96
CA THR A 46 -12.83 -6.24 5.03
C THR A 46 -14.26 -6.22 4.51
N ALA A 47 -14.55 -5.34 3.55
CA ALA A 47 -15.85 -5.32 2.86
C ALA A 47 -16.11 -6.62 2.08
N ALA A 48 -15.09 -7.16 1.38
CA ALA A 48 -15.21 -8.44 0.66
C ALA A 48 -15.44 -9.62 1.63
N CYS A 49 -14.92 -9.55 2.85
CA CYS A 49 -15.20 -10.52 3.90
C CYS A 49 -16.58 -10.31 4.57
N GLY A 50 -17.36 -9.31 4.17
CA GLY A 50 -18.66 -9.02 4.79
C GLY A 50 -18.55 -8.51 6.23
N ILE A 51 -17.42 -7.90 6.61
CA ILE A 51 -17.25 -7.24 7.89
C ILE A 51 -17.98 -5.89 7.85
N GLU A 52 -18.77 -5.61 8.89
CA GLU A 52 -19.58 -4.40 8.97
C GLU A 52 -18.72 -3.13 8.85
N ALA A 53 -19.12 -2.25 7.92
CA ALA A 53 -18.41 -1.00 7.69
C ALA A 53 -18.58 -0.05 8.89
N GLY A 54 -17.44 0.41 9.44
CA GLY A 54 -17.42 1.26 10.64
C GLY A 54 -17.69 0.52 11.94
N GLY A 55 -17.88 -0.79 11.91
CA GLY A 55 -18.01 -1.60 13.13
C GLY A 55 -16.71 -1.71 13.92
N ASP A 56 -16.80 -2.02 15.20
CA ASP A 56 -15.65 -2.10 16.13
C ASP A 56 -14.55 -3.03 15.62
N LEU A 57 -14.94 -4.14 15.00
CA LEU A 57 -13.98 -5.09 14.43
C LEU A 57 -13.19 -4.47 13.28
N GLN A 58 -13.87 -3.80 12.34
CA GLN A 58 -13.18 -3.16 11.20
C GLN A 58 -12.23 -2.07 11.70
N VAL A 59 -12.68 -1.24 12.64
CA VAL A 59 -11.85 -0.18 13.23
C VAL A 59 -10.62 -0.77 13.91
N ALA A 60 -10.76 -1.82 14.70
CA ALA A 60 -9.63 -2.50 15.35
C ALA A 60 -8.63 -3.08 14.33
N LEU A 61 -9.12 -3.68 13.24
CA LEU A 61 -8.26 -4.21 12.18
C LEU A 61 -7.48 -3.10 11.47
N LEU A 62 -8.13 -1.97 11.18
CA LEU A 62 -7.49 -0.80 10.58
C LEU A 62 -6.41 -0.21 11.48
N GLN A 63 -6.70 -0.05 12.78
CA GLN A 63 -5.76 0.46 13.77
C GLN A 63 -4.52 -0.44 13.89
N ASN A 64 -4.73 -1.76 13.99
CA ASN A 64 -3.64 -2.73 14.06
C ASN A 64 -2.78 -2.72 12.79
N ALA A 65 -3.39 -2.63 11.62
CA ALA A 65 -2.66 -2.56 10.36
C ALA A 65 -1.79 -1.30 10.27
N MET A 66 -2.31 -0.15 10.71
CA MET A 66 -1.54 1.10 10.75
C MET A 66 -0.38 1.04 11.76
N LEU A 67 -0.61 0.44 12.94
CA LEU A 67 0.44 0.24 13.93
C LEU A 67 1.58 -0.64 13.36
N ILE A 68 1.22 -1.77 12.77
CA ILE A 68 2.20 -2.70 12.17
C ILE A 68 2.93 -2.03 11.00
N ALA A 69 2.23 -1.30 10.13
CA ALA A 69 2.85 -0.56 9.04
C ALA A 69 3.89 0.45 9.57
N GLY A 70 3.59 1.14 10.66
CA GLY A 70 4.52 2.05 11.33
C GLY A 70 5.76 1.31 11.86
N ILE A 71 5.58 0.21 12.58
CA ILE A 71 6.69 -0.60 13.12
C ILE A 71 7.57 -1.14 11.99
N VAL A 72 6.98 -1.73 10.96
CA VAL A 72 7.74 -2.29 9.82
C VAL A 72 8.47 -1.20 9.05
N THR A 73 7.86 -0.02 8.91
CA THR A 73 8.52 1.15 8.31
C THR A 73 9.75 1.59 9.13
N LEU A 74 9.65 1.61 10.46
CA LEU A 74 10.82 1.90 11.32
C LEU A 74 11.94 0.86 11.12
N VAL A 75 11.60 -0.42 11.05
CA VAL A 75 12.56 -1.49 10.75
C VAL A 75 13.20 -1.28 9.38
N GLN A 76 12.44 -0.87 8.38
CA GLN A 76 12.94 -0.59 7.02
C GLN A 76 13.94 0.58 7.02
N VAL A 77 13.64 1.65 7.74
CA VAL A 77 14.47 2.86 7.79
C VAL A 77 15.73 2.66 8.65
N PHE A 78 15.56 2.09 9.85
CA PHE A 78 16.68 1.94 10.82
C PHE A 78 17.50 0.67 10.60
N THR A 79 17.00 -0.28 9.83
CA THR A 79 17.67 -1.56 9.52
C THR A 79 18.09 -2.32 10.78
N ILE A 80 17.39 -3.39 11.10
CA ILE A 80 17.71 -4.24 12.25
C ILE A 80 18.38 -5.52 11.75
N GLY A 81 19.68 -5.64 11.92
CA GLY A 81 20.48 -6.78 11.45
C GLY A 81 20.44 -6.90 9.91
N PRO A 82 20.01 -8.04 9.33
CA PRO A 82 19.92 -8.24 7.89
C PRO A 82 18.63 -7.71 7.27
N VAL A 83 17.70 -7.18 8.08
CA VAL A 83 16.37 -6.74 7.67
C VAL A 83 16.31 -5.22 7.57
N GLY A 84 15.84 -4.72 6.44
CA GLY A 84 15.73 -3.28 6.14
C GLY A 84 16.71 -2.83 5.07
N GLY A 85 16.34 -1.80 4.33
CA GLY A 85 17.10 -1.29 3.18
C GLY A 85 17.74 0.07 3.39
N LYS A 86 17.59 0.70 4.57
CA LYS A 86 17.97 2.10 4.84
C LYS A 86 17.38 3.12 3.86
N LEU A 87 16.27 2.75 3.26
CA LEU A 87 15.56 3.61 2.32
C LEU A 87 14.32 4.19 3.01
N PRO A 88 13.98 5.45 2.79
CA PRO A 88 12.77 6.08 3.33
C PRO A 88 11.52 5.61 2.56
N ILE A 89 11.31 4.29 2.54
CA ILE A 89 10.14 3.66 1.93
C ILE A 89 9.19 3.27 3.04
N VAL A 90 7.95 3.71 2.94
CA VAL A 90 6.91 3.31 3.88
C VAL A 90 6.41 1.93 3.50
N MET A 91 6.39 1.05 4.48
CA MET A 91 5.90 -0.32 4.35
C MET A 91 4.43 -0.36 4.79
N GLY A 92 3.61 -1.06 4.02
CA GLY A 92 2.19 -1.15 4.34
C GLY A 92 1.45 -2.20 3.53
N THR A 93 0.13 -2.14 3.54
CA THR A 93 -0.74 -3.09 2.85
C THR A 93 -0.57 -2.97 1.34
N SER A 94 -0.28 -4.08 0.67
CA SER A 94 -0.11 -4.11 -0.78
C SER A 94 -1.43 -4.19 -1.51
N SER A 95 -1.68 -3.25 -2.42
CA SER A 95 -2.84 -3.29 -3.31
C SER A 95 -2.79 -4.44 -4.31
N GLY A 96 -1.59 -4.97 -4.61
CA GLY A 96 -1.41 -6.07 -5.56
C GLY A 96 -2.09 -7.37 -5.17
N PHE A 97 -2.38 -7.58 -3.90
CA PHE A 97 -3.02 -8.79 -3.38
C PHE A 97 -4.53 -8.65 -3.17
N ILE A 98 -5.13 -7.50 -3.44
CA ILE A 98 -6.59 -7.27 -3.23
C ILE A 98 -7.40 -8.33 -3.98
N GLY A 99 -7.12 -8.58 -5.27
CA GLY A 99 -7.85 -9.56 -6.07
C GLY A 99 -7.76 -10.98 -5.51
N VAL A 100 -6.59 -11.38 -5.03
CA VAL A 100 -6.39 -12.70 -4.40
C VAL A 100 -7.17 -12.78 -3.08
N CYS A 101 -7.10 -11.74 -2.24
CA CYS A 101 -7.85 -11.70 -0.98
C CYS A 101 -9.36 -11.74 -1.21
N GLN A 102 -9.87 -11.04 -2.22
CA GLN A 102 -11.29 -11.10 -2.61
C GLN A 102 -11.70 -12.50 -3.08
N SER A 103 -10.83 -13.17 -3.84
CA SER A 103 -11.09 -14.57 -4.28
C SER A 103 -11.16 -15.53 -3.10
N VAL A 104 -10.24 -15.40 -2.14
CA VAL A 104 -10.25 -16.20 -0.90
C VAL A 104 -11.51 -15.93 -0.08
N ALA A 105 -11.90 -14.66 0.08
CA ALA A 105 -13.12 -14.29 0.79
C ALA A 105 -14.36 -14.90 0.12
N GLY A 106 -14.44 -14.88 -1.21
CA GLY A 106 -15.55 -15.47 -1.96
C GLY A 106 -15.69 -16.97 -1.78
N VAL A 107 -14.59 -17.70 -1.54
CA VAL A 107 -14.61 -19.16 -1.33
C VAL A 107 -14.85 -19.53 0.14
N MET A 108 -14.25 -18.80 1.08
CA MET A 108 -14.31 -19.11 2.51
C MET A 108 -15.58 -18.61 3.21
N GLY A 109 -16.44 -17.86 2.52
CA GLY A 109 -17.66 -17.29 3.07
C GLY A 109 -17.42 -15.92 3.71
N ASN A 110 -18.25 -15.58 4.72
CA ASN A 110 -18.27 -14.23 5.30
C ASN A 110 -17.68 -14.18 6.72
N GLY A 111 -17.32 -12.96 7.11
CA GLY A 111 -16.96 -12.63 8.49
C GLY A 111 -15.53 -12.94 8.85
N VAL A 112 -15.33 -13.20 10.15
CA VAL A 112 -14.01 -13.40 10.76
C VAL A 112 -13.29 -14.62 10.19
N VAL A 113 -14.02 -15.66 9.76
CA VAL A 113 -13.42 -16.88 9.21
C VAL A 113 -12.73 -16.58 7.88
N ALA A 114 -13.40 -15.84 6.99
CA ALA A 114 -12.82 -15.44 5.70
C ALA A 114 -11.57 -14.56 5.91
N TYR A 115 -11.66 -13.57 6.79
CA TYR A 115 -10.53 -12.71 7.12
C TYR A 115 -9.38 -13.50 7.77
N GLY A 116 -9.67 -14.39 8.71
CA GLY A 116 -8.69 -15.27 9.34
C GLY A 116 -7.96 -16.17 8.35
N SER A 117 -8.68 -16.69 7.35
CA SER A 117 -8.10 -17.50 6.26
C SER A 117 -7.13 -16.69 5.39
N ILE A 118 -7.48 -15.43 5.09
CA ILE A 118 -6.59 -14.50 4.39
C ILE A 118 -5.33 -14.24 5.23
N MET A 119 -5.47 -13.99 6.53
CA MET A 119 -4.33 -13.76 7.41
C MET A 119 -3.41 -14.98 7.52
N ALA A 120 -3.98 -16.18 7.60
CA ALA A 120 -3.20 -17.43 7.59
C ALA A 120 -2.43 -17.61 6.26
N ALA A 121 -3.08 -17.34 5.14
CA ALA A 121 -2.43 -17.37 3.83
C ALA A 121 -1.32 -16.33 3.71
N CYS A 122 -1.54 -15.11 4.21
CA CYS A 122 -0.52 -14.05 4.25
C CYS A 122 0.67 -14.43 5.13
N PHE A 123 0.44 -15.10 6.26
CA PHE A 123 1.52 -15.58 7.13
C PHE A 123 2.39 -16.61 6.43
N ILE A 124 1.79 -17.62 5.80
CA ILE A 124 2.51 -18.64 5.04
C ILE A 124 3.24 -18.02 3.85
N GLY A 125 2.57 -17.14 3.12
CA GLY A 125 3.15 -16.40 1.99
C GLY A 125 4.35 -15.55 2.40
N GLY A 126 4.25 -14.84 3.52
CA GLY A 126 5.34 -14.02 4.07
C GLY A 126 6.56 -14.85 4.48
N LEU A 127 6.37 -16.05 5.05
CA LEU A 127 7.47 -16.96 5.30
C LEU A 127 8.16 -17.42 4.00
N PHE A 128 7.37 -17.74 2.98
CA PHE A 128 7.89 -18.12 1.69
C PHE A 128 8.63 -16.95 0.99
N GLU A 129 8.09 -15.74 1.04
CA GLU A 129 8.75 -14.54 0.53
C GLU A 129 10.06 -14.25 1.25
N THR A 130 10.14 -14.48 2.57
CA THR A 130 11.37 -14.29 3.35
C THR A 130 12.46 -15.26 2.86
N VAL A 131 12.11 -16.51 2.60
CA VAL A 131 13.05 -17.50 2.04
C VAL A 131 13.49 -17.09 0.63
N LEU A 132 12.55 -16.72 -0.25
CA LEU A 132 12.87 -16.24 -1.60
C LEU A 132 13.73 -14.98 -1.59
N GLY A 133 13.44 -14.04 -0.69
CA GLY A 133 14.21 -12.82 -0.52
C GLY A 133 15.68 -13.07 -0.16
N SER A 134 15.94 -14.10 0.66
CA SER A 134 17.31 -14.52 1.00
C SER A 134 18.09 -15.04 -0.22
N PHE A 135 17.40 -15.59 -1.21
CA PHE A 135 17.96 -16.08 -2.47
C PHE A 135 17.76 -15.13 -3.64
N LEU A 136 17.44 -13.88 -3.40
CA LEU A 136 17.10 -12.92 -4.46
C LEU A 136 18.25 -12.68 -5.45
N LYS A 137 19.52 -12.67 -4.96
CA LYS A 137 20.70 -12.45 -5.82
C LYS A 137 20.79 -13.45 -6.98
N PRO A 138 20.76 -14.77 -6.77
CA PRO A 138 20.76 -15.74 -7.86
C PRO A 138 19.44 -15.76 -8.65
N LEU A 139 18.31 -15.45 -8.01
CA LEU A 139 17.00 -15.41 -8.67
C LEU A 139 16.84 -14.23 -9.63
N ARG A 140 17.55 -13.12 -9.40
CA ARG A 140 17.42 -11.89 -10.19
C ARG A 140 17.63 -12.12 -11.71
N LYS A 141 18.43 -13.09 -12.09
CA LYS A 141 18.63 -13.46 -13.50
C LYS A 141 17.38 -14.01 -14.20
N PHE A 142 16.42 -14.53 -13.42
CA PHE A 142 15.15 -15.07 -13.93
C PHE A 142 14.04 -14.00 -14.00
N PHE A 143 14.33 -12.76 -13.56
CA PHE A 143 13.41 -11.64 -13.61
C PHE A 143 13.86 -10.58 -14.60
N PRO A 144 13.88 -10.88 -15.93
CA PRO A 144 14.11 -9.86 -16.92
C PRO A 144 12.99 -8.81 -16.89
N SER A 145 13.24 -7.63 -17.48
CA SER A 145 12.29 -6.51 -17.51
C SER A 145 10.92 -6.86 -18.08
N VAL A 146 10.86 -7.83 -19.00
CA VAL A 146 9.62 -8.34 -19.58
C VAL A 146 8.74 -9.01 -18.50
N VAL A 147 9.34 -9.86 -17.66
CA VAL A 147 8.60 -10.53 -16.55
C VAL A 147 8.07 -9.49 -15.57
N THR A 148 8.91 -8.54 -15.16
CA THR A 148 8.50 -7.46 -14.25
C THR A 148 7.37 -6.62 -14.87
N GLY A 149 7.48 -6.26 -16.15
CA GLY A 149 6.43 -5.54 -16.87
C GLY A 149 5.11 -6.31 -16.95
N THR A 150 5.17 -7.61 -17.22
CA THR A 150 3.99 -8.48 -17.26
C THR A 150 3.30 -8.58 -15.90
N VAL A 151 4.08 -8.70 -14.81
CA VAL A 151 3.54 -8.74 -13.44
C VAL A 151 2.84 -7.42 -13.11
N VAL A 152 3.46 -6.27 -13.38
CA VAL A 152 2.86 -4.95 -13.15
C VAL A 152 1.58 -4.78 -13.96
N LEU A 153 1.58 -5.19 -15.23
CA LEU A 153 0.39 -5.18 -16.09
C LEU A 153 -0.73 -6.05 -15.51
N SER A 154 -0.41 -7.26 -15.08
CA SER A 154 -1.39 -8.19 -14.49
C SER A 154 -2.00 -7.63 -13.19
N ILE A 155 -1.19 -7.01 -12.33
CA ILE A 155 -1.68 -6.31 -11.13
C ILE A 155 -2.62 -5.18 -11.54
N GLY A 156 -2.22 -4.35 -12.51
CA GLY A 156 -3.07 -3.25 -13.00
C GLY A 156 -4.41 -3.73 -13.53
N LEU A 157 -4.42 -4.80 -14.34
CA LEU A 157 -5.65 -5.40 -14.86
C LEU A 157 -6.54 -5.96 -13.74
N SER A 158 -5.97 -6.61 -12.74
CA SER A 158 -6.72 -7.13 -11.59
C SER A 158 -7.39 -6.02 -10.76
N LEU A 159 -6.82 -4.83 -10.75
CA LEU A 159 -7.34 -3.68 -10.00
C LEU A 159 -8.38 -2.86 -10.77
N ILE A 160 -8.61 -3.12 -12.06
CA ILE A 160 -9.60 -2.38 -12.86
C ILE A 160 -11.01 -2.48 -12.25
N GLY A 161 -11.42 -3.68 -11.83
CA GLY A 161 -12.72 -3.87 -11.19
C GLY A 161 -12.87 -3.08 -9.89
N VAL A 162 -11.81 -3.04 -9.09
CA VAL A 162 -11.76 -2.24 -7.86
C VAL A 162 -11.82 -0.74 -8.18
N GLY A 163 -11.11 -0.30 -9.21
CA GLY A 163 -11.13 1.08 -9.68
C GLY A 163 -12.52 1.52 -10.14
N ILE A 164 -13.19 0.72 -10.95
CA ILE A 164 -14.55 0.98 -11.42
C ILE A 164 -15.53 1.04 -10.23
N SER A 165 -15.40 0.12 -9.29
CA SER A 165 -16.22 0.11 -8.08
C SER A 165 -16.04 1.36 -7.24
N SER A 166 -14.78 1.78 -7.04
CA SER A 166 -14.45 3.00 -6.31
C SER A 166 -14.93 4.27 -7.02
N PHE A 167 -14.86 4.28 -8.35
CA PHE A 167 -15.35 5.38 -9.18
C PHE A 167 -16.87 5.56 -9.06
N GLY A 168 -17.60 4.46 -8.85
CA GLY A 168 -19.05 4.48 -8.59
C GLY A 168 -19.44 4.83 -7.15
N GLY A 169 -18.50 5.15 -6.26
CA GLY A 169 -18.76 5.46 -4.86
C GLY A 169 -18.39 4.35 -3.87
N GLY A 170 -17.87 3.21 -4.37
CA GLY A 170 -17.53 2.03 -3.57
C GLY A 170 -18.66 1.00 -3.50
N SER A 171 -18.29 -0.27 -3.41
CA SER A 171 -19.22 -1.40 -3.42
C SER A 171 -20.26 -1.43 -2.29
N SER A 172 -20.00 -0.69 -1.20
CA SER A 172 -20.89 -0.59 -0.03
C SER A 172 -21.75 0.68 -0.02
N ALA A 173 -21.63 1.55 -1.01
CA ALA A 173 -22.42 2.78 -1.09
C ALA A 173 -23.87 2.48 -1.46
N LYS A 174 -24.82 3.06 -0.73
CA LYS A 174 -26.28 2.91 -1.00
C LYS A 174 -26.67 3.55 -2.34
N ASP A 175 -25.93 4.51 -2.80
CA ASP A 175 -26.10 5.30 -4.02
C ASP A 175 -25.04 4.96 -5.08
N TYR A 176 -24.56 3.72 -5.08
CA TYR A 176 -23.58 3.23 -6.05
C TYR A 176 -23.98 3.56 -7.50
N GLY A 177 -23.04 4.19 -8.22
CA GLY A 177 -23.26 4.58 -9.62
C GLY A 177 -24.12 5.85 -9.80
N SER A 178 -24.42 6.60 -8.74
CA SER A 178 -25.10 7.88 -8.82
C SER A 178 -24.29 8.88 -9.66
N LEU A 179 -24.99 9.84 -10.30
CA LEU A 179 -24.35 10.91 -11.06
C LEU A 179 -23.39 11.74 -10.21
N GLU A 180 -23.69 11.90 -8.92
CA GLU A 180 -22.84 12.62 -7.98
C GLU A 180 -21.51 11.91 -7.76
N ASN A 181 -21.53 10.60 -7.51
CA ASN A 181 -20.33 9.77 -7.35
C ASN A 181 -19.49 9.75 -8.62
N LEU A 182 -20.12 9.59 -9.78
CA LEU A 182 -19.44 9.64 -11.07
C LEU A 182 -18.80 11.01 -11.33
N PHE A 183 -19.51 12.10 -11.01
CA PHE A 183 -18.97 13.45 -11.15
C PHE A 183 -17.73 13.67 -10.28
N VAL A 184 -17.78 13.27 -9.00
CA VAL A 184 -16.62 13.35 -8.09
C VAL A 184 -15.47 12.50 -8.63
N GLY A 185 -15.74 11.28 -9.10
CA GLY A 185 -14.74 10.41 -9.71
C GLY A 185 -14.05 11.06 -10.92
N PHE A 186 -14.82 11.69 -11.81
CA PHE A 186 -14.27 12.41 -12.96
C PHE A 186 -13.45 13.64 -12.56
N VAL A 187 -13.91 14.42 -11.58
CA VAL A 187 -13.15 15.56 -11.06
C VAL A 187 -11.79 15.10 -10.51
N VAL A 188 -11.78 14.07 -9.69
CA VAL A 188 -10.53 13.50 -9.14
C VAL A 188 -9.61 13.00 -10.26
N LEU A 189 -10.14 12.30 -11.25
CA LEU A 189 -9.37 11.81 -12.39
C LEU A 189 -8.72 12.97 -13.18
N ILE A 190 -9.49 14.03 -13.46
CA ILE A 190 -8.99 15.22 -14.18
C ILE A 190 -7.89 15.90 -13.35
N VAL A 191 -8.11 16.08 -12.05
CA VAL A 191 -7.11 16.69 -11.16
C VAL A 191 -5.81 15.88 -11.16
N ILE A 192 -5.88 14.55 -11.08
CA ILE A 192 -4.69 13.68 -11.13
C ILE A 192 -3.95 13.84 -12.46
N ILE A 193 -4.67 13.86 -13.59
CA ILE A 193 -4.07 14.03 -14.92
C ILE A 193 -3.39 15.39 -15.05
N VAL A 194 -4.06 16.46 -14.60
CA VAL A 194 -3.52 17.83 -14.67
C VAL A 194 -2.30 18.01 -13.77
N LEU A 195 -2.32 17.44 -12.55
CA LEU A 195 -1.19 17.57 -11.62
C LEU A 195 0.00 16.67 -11.99
N LYS A 196 -0.20 15.71 -12.86
CA LYS A 196 0.89 14.83 -13.34
C LYS A 196 1.78 15.51 -14.39
N HIS A 197 1.28 16.53 -15.05
CA HIS A 197 2.00 17.36 -16.01
C HIS A 197 2.58 18.62 -15.37
#